data_ca943e7a2cc178ef5b918582a5b5eef3
#
_entry.id   ca943e7a2cc178ef5b918582a5b5eef3
#
_cell.length_a   1.000
_cell.length_b   1.000
_cell.length_c   1.000
_cell.angle_alpha   90.00
_cell.angle_beta   90.00
_cell.angle_gamma   90.00
#
_symmetry.space_group_name_H-M   'P 1'
#
loop_
_entity.id
_entity.type
_entity.pdbx_description
1 polymer ?
#
loop_
_entity_poly.entity_id
_entity_poly.type
_entity_poly.pdbx_seq_one_letter_code
_entity_poly.pdbx_strand_id
1 'polypeptide(L)'
;MSAQDSIPYLQIRVDGICQVTPTHFTKTIQFRDINYQLSDNEDKQAIFDGWCDFLNYFDSSIKFQFSFVNLTALRESFARAIPLRSDQFESIQRELSKIIEVQQAKGNNGIVKTKYLTFGIDADNIRSAKPRLERIETDILNNFKRLGVSAEVLNGQERGPAPHAPSPPAAKPEPFTFRWEDLPRSGLSTKDYIAPSSFLFSRAKDFRMGKKFASVSFLQILAPELSDRILKDFLDIESNIVVNIHVQSVDQVSAIKTIKRTITDLDKSKIEEQKKAVRAGYDMDIIPSDLATYGAEAKKLLSDLQSRNQRMFLVTFLILNTADNKRQLDNNVFQTNSIAQKYNCQLTQLDYQQEEGMVSSLPLGLNQIEIQRGLTSSGVAIFVPFTTQELFQDSPEALYYGINAL
;
A
#
# COMPACT_ATOMS: atom_id res chain seq x y z
N MET A 1 -20.48 -7.87 -18.85
CA MET A 1 -19.04 -8.07 -18.55
C MET A 1 -18.92 -9.23 -17.56
N SER A 2 -17.98 -10.12 -17.78
CA SER A 2 -17.68 -11.18 -16.81
C SER A 2 -16.87 -10.60 -15.63
N ALA A 3 -16.81 -11.30 -14.48
CA ALA A 3 -15.99 -10.85 -13.36
C ALA A 3 -14.49 -10.80 -13.72
N GLN A 4 -14.05 -11.62 -14.67
CA GLN A 4 -12.70 -11.62 -15.21
C GLN A 4 -12.36 -10.33 -15.97
N ASP A 5 -13.36 -9.71 -16.64
CA ASP A 5 -13.16 -8.47 -17.40
C ASP A 5 -12.85 -7.28 -16.49
N SER A 6 -13.36 -7.28 -15.24
CA SER A 6 -13.07 -6.23 -14.24
C SER A 6 -11.67 -6.36 -13.62
N ILE A 7 -10.93 -7.46 -13.87
CA ILE A 7 -9.57 -7.63 -13.38
C ILE A 7 -8.58 -7.10 -14.43
N PRO A 8 -7.82 -6.02 -14.13
CA PRO A 8 -7.17 -5.19 -15.14
C PRO A 8 -5.74 -5.64 -15.50
N TYR A 9 -5.49 -6.92 -15.73
CA TYR A 9 -4.21 -7.35 -16.29
C TYR A 9 -4.41 -8.25 -17.51
N LEU A 10 -3.44 -8.28 -18.38
CA LEU A 10 -3.48 -9.12 -19.59
C LEU A 10 -2.96 -10.51 -19.30
N GLN A 11 -1.81 -10.62 -18.63
CA GLN A 11 -1.15 -11.90 -18.37
C GLN A 11 -0.25 -11.81 -17.14
N ILE A 12 -0.26 -12.86 -16.29
CA ILE A 12 0.78 -13.13 -15.30
C ILE A 12 1.64 -14.26 -15.82
N ARG A 13 2.96 -14.14 -15.68
CA ARG A 13 3.95 -15.13 -16.14
C ARG A 13 4.50 -15.92 -14.96
N VAL A 14 5.08 -17.09 -15.24
CA VAL A 14 5.70 -17.96 -14.22
C VAL A 14 6.79 -17.24 -13.41
N ASP A 15 7.55 -16.36 -14.07
CA ASP A 15 8.62 -15.57 -13.45
C ASP A 15 8.12 -14.37 -12.63
N GLY A 16 6.83 -14.29 -12.35
CA GLY A 16 6.21 -13.22 -11.55
C GLY A 16 6.01 -11.90 -12.29
N ILE A 17 6.39 -11.78 -13.56
CA ILE A 17 6.11 -10.59 -14.35
C ILE A 17 4.63 -10.57 -14.72
N CYS A 18 3.95 -9.47 -14.40
CA CYS A 18 2.58 -9.22 -14.80
C CYS A 18 2.56 -8.15 -15.89
N GLN A 19 1.96 -8.48 -17.02
CA GLN A 19 1.61 -7.51 -18.04
C GLN A 19 0.23 -6.95 -17.72
N VAL A 20 0.21 -5.70 -17.23
CA VAL A 20 -1.02 -5.03 -16.80
C VAL A 20 -1.73 -4.39 -17.99
N THR A 21 -0.99 -3.62 -18.79
CA THR A 21 -1.45 -3.06 -20.07
C THR A 21 -0.53 -3.55 -21.20
N PRO A 22 -0.84 -3.26 -22.45
CA PRO A 22 0.05 -3.64 -23.57
C PRO A 22 1.49 -3.17 -23.38
N THR A 23 1.70 -2.06 -22.69
CA THR A 23 3.02 -1.42 -22.51
C THR A 23 3.48 -1.39 -21.05
N HIS A 24 2.65 -1.71 -20.07
CA HIS A 24 3.00 -1.64 -18.65
C HIS A 24 3.24 -3.02 -18.04
N PHE A 25 4.45 -3.22 -17.52
CA PHE A 25 4.90 -4.47 -16.91
C PHE A 25 5.32 -4.26 -15.47
N THR A 26 4.89 -5.16 -14.57
CA THR A 26 5.13 -5.03 -13.13
C THR A 26 5.64 -6.31 -12.49
N LYS A 27 6.40 -6.16 -11.40
CA LYS A 27 6.78 -7.23 -10.46
C LYS A 27 6.39 -6.85 -9.04
N THR A 28 6.24 -7.85 -8.18
CA THR A 28 5.83 -7.64 -6.78
C THR A 28 6.81 -8.36 -5.86
N ILE A 29 7.18 -7.67 -4.79
CA ILE A 29 8.03 -8.15 -3.71
C ILE A 29 7.19 -8.14 -2.44
N GLN A 30 7.18 -9.24 -1.71
CA GLN A 30 6.67 -9.29 -0.34
C GLN A 30 7.82 -8.95 0.60
N PHE A 31 7.58 -8.11 1.60
CA PHE A 31 8.60 -7.75 2.59
C PHE A 31 8.06 -7.86 4.01
N ARG A 32 8.98 -8.06 4.95
CA ARG A 32 8.67 -8.25 6.37
C ARG A 32 8.94 -6.98 7.18
N ASP A 33 8.47 -6.98 8.40
CA ASP A 33 8.74 -5.90 9.34
C ASP A 33 10.16 -5.98 9.95
N ILE A 34 10.58 -4.83 10.46
CA ILE A 34 11.73 -4.68 11.35
C ILE A 34 11.28 -3.95 12.61
N ASN A 35 12.08 -4.02 13.67
CA ASN A 35 11.77 -3.42 14.97
C ASN A 35 11.89 -1.89 14.99
N TYR A 36 11.11 -1.19 14.16
CA TYR A 36 11.09 0.28 14.13
C TYR A 36 10.39 0.87 15.36
N GLN A 37 9.23 0.34 15.73
CA GLN A 37 8.38 0.94 16.77
C GLN A 37 9.00 0.87 18.18
N LEU A 38 9.81 -0.16 18.44
CA LEU A 38 10.45 -0.40 19.74
C LEU A 38 11.91 0.08 19.80
N SER A 39 12.46 0.55 18.68
CA SER A 39 13.83 1.09 18.62
C SER A 39 13.94 2.41 19.38
N ASP A 40 15.11 2.75 19.81
CA ASP A 40 15.40 4.07 20.37
C ASP A 40 15.33 5.19 19.31
N ASN A 41 15.50 6.44 19.73
CA ASN A 41 15.31 7.56 18.82
C ASN A 41 16.43 7.66 17.76
N GLU A 42 17.66 7.22 18.07
CA GLU A 42 18.77 7.26 17.12
C GLU A 42 18.58 6.22 16.03
N ASP A 43 18.22 4.99 16.41
CA ASP A 43 17.91 3.91 15.47
C ASP A 43 16.69 4.22 14.61
N LYS A 44 15.64 4.80 15.20
CA LYS A 44 14.48 5.27 14.44
C LYS A 44 14.85 6.29 13.38
N GLN A 45 15.70 7.26 13.72
CA GLN A 45 16.14 8.26 12.77
C GLN A 45 16.97 7.62 11.66
N ALA A 46 17.88 6.70 12.00
CA ALA A 46 18.70 5.99 11.01
C ALA A 46 17.85 5.16 10.04
N ILE A 47 16.83 4.45 10.55
CA ILE A 47 15.88 3.69 9.72
C ILE A 47 15.07 4.65 8.83
N PHE A 48 14.58 5.77 9.38
CA PHE A 48 13.82 6.76 8.62
C PHE A 48 14.65 7.39 7.50
N ASP A 49 15.90 7.77 7.77
CA ASP A 49 16.81 8.33 6.77
C ASP A 49 17.13 7.31 5.68
N GLY A 50 17.41 6.06 6.07
CA GLY A 50 17.58 4.96 5.11
C GLY A 50 16.35 4.68 4.28
N TRP A 51 15.14 4.86 4.85
CA TRP A 51 13.87 4.76 4.14
C TRP A 51 13.66 5.91 3.15
N CYS A 52 14.06 7.13 3.50
CA CYS A 52 14.09 8.25 2.56
C CYS A 52 15.02 7.98 1.38
N ASP A 53 16.21 7.45 1.64
CA ASP A 53 17.20 7.09 0.61
C ASP A 53 16.67 5.97 -0.30
N PHE A 54 15.97 4.99 0.27
CA PHE A 54 15.28 3.95 -0.51
C PHE A 54 14.25 4.55 -1.47
N LEU A 55 13.43 5.49 -1.02
CA LEU A 55 12.44 6.17 -1.88
C LEU A 55 13.13 6.99 -2.98
N ASN A 56 14.26 7.62 -2.68
CA ASN A 56 15.06 8.37 -3.65
C ASN A 56 15.70 7.53 -4.75
N TYR A 57 15.73 6.20 -4.61
CA TYR A 57 16.14 5.28 -5.68
C TYR A 57 15.23 5.35 -6.89
N PHE A 58 13.90 5.49 -6.68
CA PHE A 58 12.91 5.43 -7.75
C PHE A 58 12.90 6.72 -8.58
N ASP A 59 13.28 6.63 -9.84
CA ASP A 59 13.17 7.72 -10.79
C ASP A 59 11.77 7.80 -11.44
N SER A 60 11.56 8.79 -12.30
CA SER A 60 10.26 9.02 -12.96
C SER A 60 9.82 7.93 -13.94
N SER A 61 10.73 7.02 -14.33
CA SER A 61 10.42 5.88 -15.20
C SER A 61 9.83 4.67 -14.46
N ILE A 62 9.93 4.66 -13.12
CA ILE A 62 9.48 3.57 -12.27
C ILE A 62 8.25 4.04 -11.49
N LYS A 63 7.12 3.40 -11.73
CA LYS A 63 5.91 3.55 -10.91
C LYS A 63 5.91 2.46 -9.85
N PHE A 64 5.58 2.80 -8.60
CA PHE A 64 5.52 1.79 -7.55
C PHE A 64 4.32 1.99 -6.62
N GLN A 65 3.93 0.91 -5.98
CA GLN A 65 2.77 0.83 -5.11
C GLN A 65 3.14 0.01 -3.87
N PHE A 66 2.92 0.57 -2.70
CA PHE A 66 2.88 -0.19 -1.47
C PHE A 66 1.46 -0.67 -1.21
N SER A 67 1.31 -1.95 -0.89
CA SER A 67 0.03 -2.54 -0.52
C SER A 67 0.17 -3.23 0.82
N PHE A 68 -0.61 -2.80 1.79
CA PHE A 68 -0.69 -3.36 3.14
C PHE A 68 -2.04 -4.05 3.26
N VAL A 69 -2.00 -5.35 3.47
CA VAL A 69 -3.19 -6.19 3.43
C VAL A 69 -3.41 -6.82 4.80
N ASN A 70 -4.49 -6.44 5.45
CA ASN A 70 -4.97 -7.06 6.68
C ASN A 70 -6.21 -7.88 6.36
N LEU A 71 -6.10 -9.19 6.52
CA LEU A 71 -7.21 -10.10 6.28
C LEU A 71 -7.41 -11.01 7.47
N THR A 72 -8.67 -11.23 7.84
CA THR A 72 -9.02 -12.25 8.81
C THR A 72 -8.68 -13.62 8.24
N ALA A 73 -7.74 -14.32 8.88
CA ALA A 73 -7.34 -15.64 8.47
C ALA A 73 -8.46 -16.65 8.74
N LEU A 74 -8.65 -17.58 7.81
CA LEU A 74 -9.53 -18.73 8.05
C LEU A 74 -8.87 -19.64 9.09
N ARG A 75 -9.64 -20.11 10.07
CA ARG A 75 -9.17 -21.05 11.13
C ARG A 75 -8.40 -22.27 10.56
N GLU A 76 -8.79 -22.71 9.38
CA GLU A 76 -8.15 -23.83 8.68
C GLU A 76 -6.72 -23.53 8.21
N SER A 77 -6.37 -22.26 7.99
CA SER A 77 -5.01 -21.87 7.57
C SER A 77 -4.01 -22.00 8.72
N PHE A 78 -4.43 -21.74 9.96
CA PHE A 78 -3.58 -21.84 11.14
C PHE A 78 -3.35 -23.29 11.56
N ALA A 79 -4.35 -24.15 11.43
CA ALA A 79 -4.22 -25.59 11.74
C ALA A 79 -3.15 -26.30 10.88
N ARG A 80 -2.87 -25.76 9.67
CA ARG A 80 -1.83 -26.29 8.77
C ARG A 80 -0.43 -25.71 9.02
N ALA A 81 -0.33 -24.60 9.75
CA ALA A 81 0.94 -23.90 9.97
C ALA A 81 1.82 -24.58 11.03
N ILE A 82 1.27 -25.45 11.86
CA ILE A 82 2.02 -26.19 12.87
C ILE A 82 2.18 -27.63 12.38
N PRO A 83 3.34 -28.02 11.81
CA PRO A 83 3.58 -29.40 11.41
C PRO A 83 3.66 -30.26 12.66
N LEU A 84 2.65 -31.09 12.90
CA LEU A 84 2.70 -32.15 13.92
C LEU A 84 3.76 -33.16 13.50
N ARG A 85 4.87 -33.23 14.23
CA ARG A 85 5.84 -34.31 14.10
C ARG A 85 5.32 -35.50 14.88
N SER A 86 5.32 -36.69 14.28
CA SER A 86 5.00 -37.94 14.97
C SER A 86 6.21 -38.39 15.78
N ASP A 87 6.43 -37.76 16.91
CA ASP A 87 7.48 -38.10 17.87
C ASP A 87 6.87 -38.32 19.26
N GLN A 88 7.71 -38.66 20.23
CA GLN A 88 7.29 -38.92 21.61
C GLN A 88 6.60 -37.71 22.30
N PHE A 89 6.60 -36.52 21.68
CA PHE A 89 6.00 -35.29 22.18
C PHE A 89 4.68 -34.94 21.50
N GLU A 90 4.11 -35.82 20.67
CA GLU A 90 2.88 -35.57 19.92
C GLU A 90 1.70 -35.11 20.80
N SER A 91 1.58 -35.68 22.02
CA SER A 91 0.54 -35.26 22.96
C SER A 91 0.71 -33.84 23.45
N ILE A 92 1.95 -33.42 23.73
CA ILE A 92 2.29 -32.07 24.18
C ILE A 92 2.10 -31.09 23.02
N GLN A 93 2.48 -31.45 21.81
CA GLN A 93 2.28 -30.63 20.61
C GLN A 93 0.80 -30.43 20.31
N ARG A 94 -0.04 -31.46 20.49
CA ARG A 94 -1.51 -31.33 20.34
C ARG A 94 -2.13 -30.43 21.40
N GLU A 95 -1.65 -30.49 22.61
CA GLU A 95 -2.13 -29.65 23.72
C GLU A 95 -1.69 -28.19 23.51
N LEU A 96 -0.44 -27.99 23.12
CA LEU A 96 0.09 -26.67 22.73
C LEU A 96 -0.69 -26.08 21.55
N SER A 97 -0.96 -26.86 20.50
CA SER A 97 -1.78 -26.44 19.36
C SER A 97 -3.17 -26.00 19.80
N LYS A 98 -3.84 -26.72 20.71
CA LYS A 98 -5.13 -26.31 21.27
C LYS A 98 -5.05 -25.04 22.09
N ILE A 99 -4.00 -24.85 22.88
CA ILE A 99 -3.78 -23.62 23.66
C ILE A 99 -3.57 -22.46 22.72
N ILE A 100 -2.77 -22.62 21.66
CA ILE A 100 -2.53 -21.62 20.63
C ILE A 100 -3.84 -21.28 19.89
N GLU A 101 -4.62 -22.29 19.49
CA GLU A 101 -5.95 -22.08 18.86
C GLU A 101 -6.90 -21.29 19.77
N VAL A 102 -6.92 -21.61 21.08
CA VAL A 102 -7.78 -20.92 22.05
C VAL A 102 -7.29 -19.50 22.32
N GLN A 103 -5.99 -19.28 22.38
CA GLN A 103 -5.42 -17.94 22.55
C GLN A 103 -5.57 -17.07 21.31
N GLN A 104 -5.37 -17.63 20.12
CA GLN A 104 -5.62 -16.94 18.86
C GLN A 104 -7.12 -16.62 18.65
N ALA A 105 -8.02 -17.43 19.21
CA ALA A 105 -9.46 -17.12 19.25
C ALA A 105 -9.83 -16.03 20.25
N LYS A 106 -8.99 -15.76 21.24
CA LYS A 106 -9.18 -14.75 22.31
C LYS A 106 -8.40 -13.45 22.07
N GLY A 107 -7.27 -13.54 21.37
CA GLY A 107 -6.41 -12.39 21.07
C GLY A 107 -6.38 -12.11 19.58
N ASN A 108 -6.31 -10.84 19.22
CA ASN A 108 -6.06 -10.31 17.88
C ASN A 108 -6.81 -11.00 16.72
N ASN A 109 -8.06 -11.33 16.88
CA ASN A 109 -9.06 -11.76 15.88
C ASN A 109 -8.55 -12.52 14.64
N GLY A 110 -7.36 -13.16 14.69
CA GLY A 110 -6.79 -13.92 13.59
C GLY A 110 -6.48 -13.10 12.35
N ILE A 111 -6.07 -11.84 12.47
CA ILE A 111 -5.70 -10.99 11.33
C ILE A 111 -4.27 -11.30 10.90
N VAL A 112 -4.11 -11.64 9.63
CA VAL A 112 -2.80 -11.78 8.97
C VAL A 112 -2.48 -10.46 8.26
N LYS A 113 -1.34 -9.87 8.62
CA LYS A 113 -0.82 -8.64 8.01
C LYS A 113 0.26 -9.02 6.99
N THR A 114 0.06 -8.64 5.74
CA THR A 114 1.04 -8.83 4.66
C THR A 114 1.35 -7.52 3.96
N LYS A 115 2.59 -7.37 3.49
CA LYS A 115 3.11 -6.15 2.90
C LYS A 115 3.76 -6.43 1.56
N TYR A 116 3.36 -5.66 0.56
CA TYR A 116 3.85 -5.81 -0.80
C TYR A 116 4.36 -4.48 -1.34
N LEU A 117 5.44 -4.57 -2.09
CA LEU A 117 5.92 -3.52 -2.98
C LEU A 117 5.78 -4.01 -4.41
N THR A 118 4.89 -3.39 -5.17
CA THR A 118 4.75 -3.61 -6.61
C THR A 118 5.42 -2.46 -7.34
N PHE A 119 6.32 -2.76 -8.25
CA PHE A 119 6.99 -1.78 -9.09
C PHE A 119 6.80 -2.14 -10.56
N GLY A 120 6.77 -1.13 -11.41
CA GLY A 120 6.51 -1.31 -12.83
C GLY A 120 7.16 -0.26 -13.70
N ILE A 121 7.33 -0.63 -14.95
CA ILE A 121 7.91 0.21 -16.01
C ILE A 121 7.06 0.10 -17.28
N ASP A 122 7.12 1.15 -18.08
CA ASP A 122 6.56 1.12 -19.42
C ASP A 122 7.63 0.65 -20.43
N ALA A 123 7.26 -0.28 -21.29
CA ALA A 123 8.12 -0.87 -22.33
C ALA A 123 7.27 -1.37 -23.50
N ASP A 124 7.84 -1.41 -24.71
CA ASP A 124 7.13 -1.84 -25.92
C ASP A 124 6.78 -3.34 -25.91
N ASN A 125 7.57 -4.14 -25.22
CA ASN A 125 7.39 -5.59 -25.16
C ASN A 125 8.11 -6.21 -23.95
N ILE A 126 7.76 -7.46 -23.66
CA ILE A 126 8.32 -8.20 -22.53
C ILE A 126 9.84 -8.42 -22.63
N ARG A 127 10.38 -8.54 -23.86
CA ARG A 127 11.82 -8.78 -24.06
C ARG A 127 12.66 -7.57 -23.61
N SER A 128 12.13 -6.36 -23.81
CA SER A 128 12.76 -5.11 -23.33
C SER A 128 12.45 -4.84 -21.85
N ALA A 129 11.27 -5.22 -21.35
CA ALA A 129 10.85 -5.01 -19.98
C ALA A 129 11.62 -5.90 -18.98
N LYS A 130 11.76 -7.20 -19.29
CA LYS A 130 12.27 -8.21 -18.36
C LYS A 130 13.66 -7.88 -17.80
N PRO A 131 14.70 -7.58 -18.58
CA PRO A 131 16.02 -7.26 -18.05
C PRO A 131 16.03 -6.01 -17.14
N ARG A 132 15.20 -5.02 -17.49
CA ARG A 132 15.06 -3.80 -16.69
C ARG A 132 14.37 -4.08 -15.34
N LEU A 133 13.30 -4.89 -15.35
CA LEU A 133 12.59 -5.28 -14.13
C LEU A 133 13.48 -6.14 -13.21
N GLU A 134 14.29 -7.07 -13.76
CA GLU A 134 15.21 -7.90 -12.98
C GLU A 134 16.33 -7.05 -12.34
N ARG A 135 16.81 -6.03 -13.03
CA ARG A 135 17.77 -5.08 -12.46
C ARG A 135 17.15 -4.29 -11.31
N ILE A 136 15.98 -3.68 -11.53
CA ILE A 136 15.26 -2.91 -10.50
C ILE A 136 14.96 -3.80 -9.28
N GLU A 137 14.54 -5.04 -9.50
CA GLU A 137 14.32 -6.04 -8.45
C GLU A 137 15.57 -6.24 -7.58
N THR A 138 16.71 -6.47 -8.23
CA THR A 138 17.99 -6.67 -7.54
C THR A 138 18.36 -5.44 -6.71
N ASP A 139 18.18 -4.25 -7.26
CA ASP A 139 18.48 -3.00 -6.56
C ASP A 139 17.53 -2.79 -5.35
N ILE A 140 16.23 -3.08 -5.50
CA ILE A 140 15.26 -3.01 -4.40
C ILE A 140 15.61 -4.00 -3.28
N LEU A 141 15.93 -5.25 -3.62
CA LEU A 141 16.32 -6.27 -2.62
C LEU A 141 17.59 -5.87 -1.88
N ASN A 142 18.58 -5.31 -2.57
CA ASN A 142 19.81 -4.79 -1.94
C ASN A 142 19.51 -3.63 -0.99
N ASN A 143 18.62 -2.72 -1.35
CA ASN A 143 18.22 -1.62 -0.49
C ASN A 143 17.43 -2.13 0.74
N PHE A 144 16.50 -3.06 0.59
CA PHE A 144 15.84 -3.71 1.73
C PHE A 144 16.83 -4.41 2.66
N LYS A 145 17.81 -5.12 2.10
CA LYS A 145 18.87 -5.76 2.89
C LYS A 145 19.70 -4.77 3.70
N ARG A 146 20.00 -3.58 3.14
CA ARG A 146 20.70 -2.50 3.88
C ARG A 146 19.89 -1.97 5.05
N LEU A 147 18.55 -1.95 4.92
CA LEU A 147 17.62 -1.58 5.99
C LEU A 147 17.39 -2.72 7.00
N GLY A 148 17.97 -3.90 6.79
CA GLY A 148 17.69 -5.08 7.61
C GLY A 148 16.35 -5.73 7.35
N VAL A 149 15.66 -5.36 6.27
CA VAL A 149 14.34 -5.87 5.90
C VAL A 149 14.49 -7.16 5.08
N SER A 150 13.83 -8.24 5.53
CA SER A 150 13.71 -9.46 4.75
C SER A 150 12.65 -9.28 3.66
N ALA A 151 12.99 -9.62 2.42
CA ALA A 151 12.09 -9.44 1.28
C ALA A 151 12.23 -10.60 0.30
N GLU A 152 11.11 -11.02 -0.30
CA GLU A 152 11.00 -12.13 -1.23
C GLU A 152 10.25 -11.69 -2.50
N VAL A 153 10.77 -12.09 -3.66
CA VAL A 153 10.10 -11.81 -4.94
C VAL A 153 9.00 -12.83 -5.16
N LEU A 154 7.79 -12.35 -5.45
CA LEU A 154 6.69 -13.25 -5.74
C LEU A 154 6.78 -13.81 -7.16
N ASN A 155 6.71 -15.13 -7.27
CA ASN A 155 6.55 -15.81 -8.56
C ASN A 155 5.10 -15.66 -9.08
N GLY A 156 4.83 -16.18 -10.29
CA GLY A 156 3.51 -16.04 -10.90
C GLY A 156 2.39 -16.74 -10.13
N GLN A 157 2.68 -17.85 -9.45
CA GLN A 157 1.70 -18.57 -8.64
C GLN A 157 1.33 -17.80 -7.37
N GLU A 158 2.30 -17.16 -6.75
CA GLU A 158 2.12 -16.34 -5.54
C GLU A 158 1.47 -14.99 -5.85
N ARG A 159 1.73 -14.43 -7.03
CA ARG A 159 1.06 -13.21 -7.52
C ARG A 159 -0.37 -13.45 -8.01
N GLY A 160 -0.68 -14.66 -8.46
CA GLY A 160 -1.99 -15.04 -8.97
C GLY A 160 -3.03 -14.96 -7.85
N PRO A 161 -3.64 -16.03 -7.44
CA PRO A 161 -4.52 -15.99 -6.28
C PRO A 161 -3.63 -15.73 -5.07
N ALA A 162 -3.69 -14.50 -4.51
CA ALA A 162 -3.19 -14.33 -3.15
C ALA A 162 -3.82 -15.45 -2.33
N PRO A 163 -3.05 -16.29 -1.61
CA PRO A 163 -3.59 -17.42 -0.89
C PRO A 163 -4.66 -17.02 0.14
N HIS A 164 -4.95 -15.73 0.25
CA HIS A 164 -5.86 -15.12 1.21
C HIS A 164 -6.90 -14.16 0.58
N ALA A 165 -6.99 -14.06 -0.75
CA ALA A 165 -8.24 -13.53 -1.30
C ALA A 165 -9.34 -14.46 -0.79
N PRO A 166 -10.40 -13.94 -0.11
CA PRO A 166 -11.46 -14.80 0.38
C PRO A 166 -12.10 -15.48 -0.83
N SER A 167 -11.71 -16.75 -1.04
CA SER A 167 -12.40 -17.59 -2.02
C SER A 167 -13.86 -17.59 -1.62
N PRO A 168 -14.79 -17.31 -2.54
CA PRO A 168 -16.19 -17.48 -2.24
C PRO A 168 -16.36 -18.92 -1.75
N PRO A 169 -17.21 -19.21 -0.75
CA PRO A 169 -17.54 -20.56 -0.37
C PRO A 169 -18.29 -21.19 -1.55
N ALA A 170 -17.51 -21.74 -2.48
CA ALA A 170 -18.03 -22.65 -3.48
C ALA A 170 -18.29 -23.98 -2.79
N ALA A 171 -19.35 -24.65 -3.19
CA ALA A 171 -19.64 -26.02 -2.84
C ALA A 171 -18.36 -26.86 -2.87
N LYS A 172 -18.12 -27.62 -1.78
CA LYS A 172 -16.99 -28.55 -1.52
C LYS A 172 -15.92 -28.48 -2.60
N PRO A 173 -14.79 -27.78 -2.38
CA PRO A 173 -13.71 -27.82 -3.33
C PRO A 173 -13.04 -29.19 -3.18
N GLU A 174 -13.04 -29.98 -4.23
CA GLU A 174 -11.92 -30.87 -4.45
C GLU A 174 -10.66 -29.98 -4.44
N PRO A 175 -9.53 -30.44 -3.88
CA PRO A 175 -8.30 -29.66 -3.83
C PRO A 175 -7.85 -29.36 -5.26
N PHE A 176 -8.28 -28.22 -5.78
CA PHE A 176 -7.95 -27.78 -7.13
C PHE A 176 -6.50 -27.30 -7.11
N THR A 177 -5.60 -28.13 -7.57
CA THR A 177 -4.18 -27.79 -7.65
C THR A 177 -3.97 -27.05 -8.97
N PHE A 178 -3.85 -25.73 -8.92
CA PHE A 178 -3.45 -24.93 -10.07
C PHE A 178 -2.05 -25.34 -10.54
N ARG A 179 -1.92 -25.71 -11.82
CA ARG A 179 -0.63 -26.00 -12.47
C ARG A 179 -0.50 -25.12 -13.70
N TRP A 180 0.61 -24.41 -13.82
CA TRP A 180 0.91 -23.58 -14.98
C TRP A 180 0.87 -24.33 -16.31
N GLU A 181 1.23 -25.61 -16.29
CA GLU A 181 1.30 -26.50 -17.43
C GLU A 181 -0.10 -26.80 -18.02
N ASP A 182 -1.14 -26.69 -17.19
CA ASP A 182 -2.52 -26.96 -17.59
C ASP A 182 -3.19 -25.76 -18.26
N LEU A 183 -2.71 -24.51 -18.02
CA LEU A 183 -3.29 -23.30 -18.60
C LEU A 183 -3.39 -23.32 -20.15
N PRO A 184 -2.33 -23.68 -20.91
CA PRO A 184 -2.41 -23.67 -22.37
C PRO A 184 -3.40 -24.68 -22.92
N ARG A 185 -3.67 -25.76 -22.18
CA ARG A 185 -4.55 -26.86 -22.60
C ARG A 185 -6.00 -26.68 -22.18
N SER A 186 -6.23 -25.95 -21.08
CA SER A 186 -7.57 -25.75 -20.50
C SER A 186 -8.35 -24.63 -21.20
N GLY A 187 -7.69 -23.74 -21.94
CA GLY A 187 -8.30 -22.51 -22.47
C GLY A 187 -8.65 -21.49 -21.39
N LEU A 188 -8.26 -21.75 -20.14
CA LEU A 188 -8.47 -20.86 -18.99
C LEU A 188 -7.29 -19.89 -18.85
N SER A 189 -7.55 -18.74 -18.25
CA SER A 189 -6.55 -17.74 -17.87
C SER A 189 -6.33 -17.75 -16.35
N THR A 190 -5.27 -17.12 -15.88
CA THR A 190 -5.06 -16.94 -14.44
C THR A 190 -6.21 -16.19 -13.77
N LYS A 191 -6.96 -15.35 -14.50
CA LYS A 191 -8.13 -14.64 -14.01
C LYS A 191 -9.28 -15.56 -13.59
N ASP A 192 -9.45 -16.69 -14.27
CA ASP A 192 -10.51 -17.64 -13.98
C ASP A 192 -10.36 -18.29 -12.61
N TYR A 193 -9.14 -18.31 -12.07
CA TYR A 193 -8.84 -18.88 -10.76
C TYR A 193 -8.93 -17.87 -9.61
N ILE A 194 -8.80 -16.56 -9.89
CA ILE A 194 -8.77 -15.51 -8.87
C ILE A 194 -10.04 -14.65 -8.84
N ALA A 195 -10.78 -14.62 -9.95
CA ALA A 195 -11.98 -13.80 -10.04
C ALA A 195 -13.04 -14.25 -9.02
N PRO A 196 -13.65 -13.33 -8.27
CA PRO A 196 -14.83 -13.65 -7.49
C PRO A 196 -15.99 -14.02 -8.40
N SER A 197 -17.03 -14.63 -7.83
CA SER A 197 -18.21 -15.06 -8.60
C SER A 197 -18.93 -13.91 -9.32
N SER A 198 -18.81 -12.69 -8.81
CA SER A 198 -19.42 -11.49 -9.42
C SER A 198 -18.85 -10.21 -8.82
N PHE A 199 -18.85 -9.15 -9.63
CA PHE A 199 -18.74 -7.76 -9.17
C PHE A 199 -20.03 -7.01 -9.45
N LEU A 200 -20.44 -6.13 -8.55
CA LEU A 200 -21.65 -5.30 -8.72
C LEU A 200 -21.36 -3.87 -8.24
N PHE A 201 -21.12 -2.96 -9.19
CA PHE A 201 -20.83 -1.53 -8.99
C PHE A 201 -22.08 -0.65 -9.19
N SER A 202 -23.23 -1.06 -8.65
CA SER A 202 -24.52 -0.36 -8.85
C SER A 202 -24.75 0.81 -7.91
N ARG A 203 -23.88 1.01 -6.91
CA ARG A 203 -24.00 2.05 -5.90
C ARG A 203 -22.84 3.05 -6.00
N ALA A 204 -23.11 4.29 -5.61
CA ALA A 204 -22.12 5.36 -5.72
C ALA A 204 -20.87 5.13 -4.83
N LYS A 205 -21.09 4.67 -3.59
CA LYS A 205 -20.06 4.65 -2.52
C LYS A 205 -19.61 3.27 -2.09
N ASP A 206 -20.21 2.22 -2.59
CA ASP A 206 -19.87 0.84 -2.26
C ASP A 206 -20.19 -0.11 -3.43
N PHE A 207 -19.57 -1.28 -3.39
CA PHE A 207 -19.82 -2.34 -4.36
C PHE A 207 -19.88 -3.71 -3.69
N ARG A 208 -20.27 -4.71 -4.45
CA ARG A 208 -20.26 -6.10 -3.98
C ARG A 208 -19.24 -6.91 -4.76
N MET A 209 -18.51 -7.75 -4.05
CA MET A 209 -17.55 -8.70 -4.58
C MET A 209 -17.97 -10.09 -4.10
N GLY A 210 -18.67 -10.83 -4.95
CA GLY A 210 -19.34 -12.07 -4.56
C GLY A 210 -20.35 -11.82 -3.43
N LYS A 211 -20.13 -12.43 -2.26
CA LYS A 211 -20.98 -12.25 -1.07
C LYS A 211 -20.58 -11.07 -0.19
N LYS A 212 -19.36 -10.53 -0.36
CA LYS A 212 -18.84 -9.45 0.48
C LYS A 212 -19.24 -8.07 -0.04
N PHE A 213 -19.37 -7.13 0.87
CA PHE A 213 -19.51 -5.70 0.59
C PHE A 213 -18.13 -5.04 0.68
N ALA A 214 -17.87 -4.08 -0.18
CA ALA A 214 -16.61 -3.38 -0.25
C ALA A 214 -16.81 -1.89 -0.53
N SER A 215 -15.88 -1.06 -0.07
CA SER A 215 -15.83 0.37 -0.35
C SER A 215 -14.40 0.84 -0.40
N VAL A 216 -14.07 1.63 -1.43
CA VAL A 216 -12.79 2.30 -1.56
C VAL A 216 -12.93 3.76 -1.21
N SER A 217 -12.01 4.24 -0.40
CA SER A 217 -11.90 5.64 -0.01
C SER A 217 -10.49 6.15 -0.32
N PHE A 218 -10.36 7.45 -0.62
CA PHE A 218 -9.06 8.10 -0.72
C PHE A 218 -8.80 8.96 0.51
N LEU A 219 -7.52 9.05 0.90
CA LEU A 219 -7.06 9.88 2.01
C LEU A 219 -6.61 11.24 1.50
N GLN A 220 -7.29 12.27 1.96
CA GLN A 220 -6.89 13.66 1.75
C GLN A 220 -6.11 14.15 2.97
N ILE A 221 -4.84 14.47 2.77
CA ILE A 221 -3.96 15.00 3.81
C ILE A 221 -4.19 16.50 3.90
N LEU A 222 -4.73 17.00 5.02
CA LEU A 222 -4.96 18.41 5.27
C LEU A 222 -3.87 19.00 6.18
N ALA A 223 -3.24 18.16 7.01
CA ALA A 223 -2.18 18.54 7.92
C ALA A 223 -0.93 19.01 7.18
N PRO A 224 -0.23 20.04 7.67
CA PRO A 224 1.08 20.44 7.16
C PRO A 224 2.17 19.41 7.53
N GLU A 225 2.03 18.75 8.67
CA GLU A 225 2.91 17.70 9.15
C GLU A 225 2.09 16.48 9.60
N LEU A 226 2.60 15.29 9.30
CA LEU A 226 1.99 14.02 9.68
C LEU A 226 2.86 13.31 10.74
N SER A 227 2.23 12.43 11.50
CA SER A 227 2.93 11.50 12.38
C SER A 227 3.24 10.18 11.66
N ASP A 228 4.40 9.61 11.93
CA ASP A 228 4.82 8.28 11.45
C ASP A 228 3.93 7.12 11.94
N ARG A 229 3.02 7.39 12.89
CA ARG A 229 2.06 6.42 13.43
C ARG A 229 0.79 6.26 12.60
N ILE A 230 0.53 7.14 11.63
CA ILE A 230 -0.73 7.14 10.88
C ILE A 230 -0.98 5.80 10.16
N LEU A 231 0.04 5.26 9.50
CA LEU A 231 -0.08 3.97 8.81
C LEU A 231 -0.29 2.83 9.79
N LYS A 232 0.42 2.84 10.92
CA LYS A 232 0.25 1.85 11.98
C LYS A 232 -1.18 1.84 12.50
N ASP A 233 -1.74 3.01 12.84
CA ASP A 233 -3.09 3.10 13.40
C ASP A 233 -4.15 2.60 12.39
N PHE A 234 -3.97 2.80 11.09
CA PHE A 234 -4.84 2.17 10.08
C PHE A 234 -4.72 0.65 10.06
N LEU A 235 -3.50 0.12 10.18
CA LEU A 235 -3.25 -1.32 10.14
C LEU A 235 -3.54 -2.04 11.47
N ASP A 236 -3.78 -1.30 12.54
CA ASP A 236 -4.19 -1.86 13.82
C ASP A 236 -5.72 -1.99 13.96
N ILE A 237 -6.49 -1.57 12.93
CA ILE A 237 -7.93 -1.82 12.91
C ILE A 237 -8.20 -3.32 12.78
N GLU A 238 -9.03 -3.85 13.68
CA GLU A 238 -9.45 -5.25 13.68
C GLU A 238 -10.50 -5.54 12.61
N SER A 239 -10.18 -5.29 11.35
CA SER A 239 -11.07 -5.54 10.22
C SER A 239 -10.28 -5.88 8.95
N ASN A 240 -11.00 -6.39 7.95
CA ASN A 240 -10.41 -6.61 6.63
C ASN A 240 -10.22 -5.26 5.93
N ILE A 241 -8.98 -4.81 5.87
CA ILE A 241 -8.58 -3.53 5.26
C ILE A 241 -7.38 -3.74 4.34
N VAL A 242 -7.38 -3.05 3.21
CA VAL A 242 -6.21 -2.95 2.34
C VAL A 242 -5.86 -1.48 2.15
N VAL A 243 -4.66 -1.11 2.57
CA VAL A 243 -4.13 0.24 2.39
C VAL A 243 -3.17 0.22 1.21
N ASN A 244 -3.41 1.08 0.23
CA ASN A 244 -2.57 1.20 -0.96
C ASN A 244 -2.02 2.62 -1.07
N ILE A 245 -0.72 2.70 -1.31
CA ILE A 245 -0.02 3.96 -1.55
C ILE A 245 0.63 3.86 -2.92
N HIS A 246 0.03 4.51 -3.92
CA HIS A 246 0.65 4.66 -5.24
C HIS A 246 1.59 5.84 -5.22
N VAL A 247 2.79 5.63 -5.70
CA VAL A 247 3.85 6.64 -5.70
C VAL A 247 4.49 6.71 -7.08
N GLN A 248 4.56 7.92 -7.61
CA GLN A 248 5.23 8.21 -8.87
C GLN A 248 6.23 9.34 -8.66
N SER A 249 7.49 9.09 -8.92
CA SER A 249 8.52 10.13 -8.87
C SER A 249 8.30 11.14 -10.00
N VAL A 250 8.42 12.42 -9.67
CA VAL A 250 8.41 13.51 -10.66
C VAL A 250 9.84 13.79 -11.09
N ASP A 251 10.04 14.04 -12.39
CA ASP A 251 11.34 14.47 -12.88
C ASP A 251 11.80 15.75 -12.17
N GLN A 252 13.03 15.71 -11.63
CA GLN A 252 13.58 16.76 -10.75
C GLN A 252 13.58 18.13 -11.41
N VAL A 253 13.95 18.19 -12.69
CA VAL A 253 14.01 19.45 -13.45
C VAL A 253 12.59 20.02 -13.63
N SER A 254 11.64 19.15 -13.97
CA SER A 254 10.23 19.52 -14.15
C SER A 254 9.59 19.95 -12.83
N ALA A 255 9.89 19.26 -11.72
CA ALA A 255 9.42 19.63 -10.39
C ALA A 255 9.90 21.04 -9.99
N ILE A 256 11.21 21.27 -10.08
CA ILE A 256 11.81 22.59 -9.76
C ILE A 256 11.22 23.70 -10.64
N LYS A 257 11.03 23.44 -11.95
CA LYS A 257 10.43 24.40 -12.87
C LYS A 257 8.99 24.75 -12.48
N THR A 258 8.19 23.75 -12.14
CA THR A 258 6.81 23.93 -11.71
C THR A 258 6.72 24.74 -10.44
N ILE A 259 7.53 24.43 -9.41
CA ILE A 259 7.53 25.14 -8.14
C ILE A 259 8.00 26.60 -8.34
N LYS A 260 9.03 26.85 -9.14
CA LYS A 260 9.46 28.22 -9.47
C LYS A 260 8.35 29.02 -10.13
N ARG A 261 7.57 28.40 -11.02
CA ARG A 261 6.39 29.03 -11.63
C ARG A 261 5.32 29.34 -10.58
N THR A 262 4.99 28.39 -9.72
CA THR A 262 4.04 28.60 -8.62
C THR A 262 4.47 29.74 -7.69
N ILE A 263 5.75 29.82 -7.31
CA ILE A 263 6.28 30.95 -6.52
C ILE A 263 6.09 32.27 -7.24
N THR A 264 6.39 32.33 -8.54
CA THR A 264 6.21 33.55 -9.34
C THR A 264 4.73 33.97 -9.40
N ASP A 265 3.81 33.02 -9.54
CA ASP A 265 2.38 33.32 -9.60
C ASP A 265 1.84 33.75 -8.21
N LEU A 266 2.34 33.15 -7.11
CA LEU A 266 2.02 33.60 -5.76
C LEU A 266 2.58 35.00 -5.46
N ASP A 267 3.81 35.30 -5.89
CA ASP A 267 4.40 36.65 -5.72
C ASP A 267 3.63 37.70 -6.54
N LYS A 268 3.12 37.37 -7.75
CA LYS A 268 2.22 38.26 -8.53
C LYS A 268 0.91 38.50 -7.78
N SER A 269 0.26 37.42 -7.28
CA SER A 269 -0.98 37.52 -6.53
C SER A 269 -0.80 38.39 -5.27
N LYS A 270 0.34 38.26 -4.58
CA LYS A 270 0.72 39.09 -3.44
C LYS A 270 0.77 40.57 -3.83
N ILE A 271 1.44 40.90 -4.96
CA ILE A 271 1.55 42.27 -5.46
C ILE A 271 0.16 42.84 -5.83
N GLU A 272 -0.72 42.01 -6.41
CA GLU A 272 -2.09 42.43 -6.76
C GLU A 272 -2.92 42.74 -5.50
N GLU A 273 -2.85 41.88 -4.47
CA GLU A 273 -3.54 42.13 -3.21
C GLU A 273 -2.98 43.37 -2.49
N GLN A 274 -1.68 43.61 -2.50
CA GLN A 274 -1.06 44.83 -1.98
C GLN A 274 -1.58 46.11 -2.72
N LYS A 275 -1.66 46.06 -4.05
CA LYS A 275 -2.22 47.15 -4.85
C LYS A 275 -3.70 47.40 -4.52
N LYS A 276 -4.49 46.34 -4.26
CA LYS A 276 -5.89 46.47 -3.83
C LYS A 276 -6.00 47.13 -2.46
N ALA A 277 -5.16 46.67 -1.49
CA ALA A 277 -5.13 47.25 -0.15
C ALA A 277 -4.83 48.77 -0.18
N VAL A 278 -3.79 49.16 -0.89
CA VAL A 278 -3.43 50.58 -1.07
C VAL A 278 -4.59 51.41 -1.69
N ARG A 279 -5.24 50.88 -2.74
CA ARG A 279 -6.39 51.56 -3.36
C ARG A 279 -7.60 51.68 -2.41
N ALA A 280 -7.72 50.76 -1.46
CA ALA A 280 -8.77 50.77 -0.45
C ALA A 280 -8.39 51.57 0.82
N GLY A 281 -7.19 52.19 0.85
CA GLY A 281 -6.71 52.98 1.99
C GLY A 281 -6.17 52.16 3.16
N TYR A 282 -5.86 50.88 2.95
CA TYR A 282 -5.25 50.01 3.94
C TYR A 282 -3.72 49.96 3.78
N ASP A 283 -3.04 49.53 4.84
CA ASP A 283 -1.60 49.34 4.84
C ASP A 283 -1.18 48.25 3.84
N MET A 284 -0.04 48.45 3.16
CA MET A 284 0.55 47.49 2.20
C MET A 284 0.95 46.13 2.86
N ASP A 285 1.14 46.13 4.18
CA ASP A 285 1.53 44.93 4.93
C ASP A 285 0.35 44.00 5.25
N ILE A 286 -0.88 44.43 4.97
CA ILE A 286 -2.08 43.60 5.12
C ILE A 286 -2.20 42.67 3.91
N ILE A 287 -1.56 41.50 4.01
CA ILE A 287 -1.64 40.42 3.04
C ILE A 287 -2.50 39.31 3.63
N PRO A 288 -3.38 38.66 2.84
CA PRO A 288 -4.07 37.45 3.30
C PRO A 288 -3.06 36.44 3.84
N SER A 289 -3.30 35.96 5.07
CA SER A 289 -2.40 35.03 5.77
C SER A 289 -2.05 33.78 4.95
N ASP A 290 -3.04 33.29 4.21
CA ASP A 290 -2.90 32.12 3.36
C ASP A 290 -1.87 32.32 2.23
N LEU A 291 -1.88 33.50 1.61
CA LEU A 291 -0.96 33.82 0.52
C LEU A 291 0.50 33.93 1.01
N ALA A 292 0.67 34.49 2.23
CA ALA A 292 1.99 34.57 2.86
C ALA A 292 2.52 33.18 3.23
N THR A 293 1.68 32.34 3.81
CA THR A 293 2.00 30.96 4.21
C THR A 293 2.37 30.11 3.01
N TYR A 294 1.52 30.08 1.97
CA TYR A 294 1.79 29.32 0.75
C TYR A 294 3.07 29.75 0.03
N GLY A 295 3.35 31.06 0.03
CA GLY A 295 4.59 31.58 -0.54
C GLY A 295 5.84 31.12 0.22
N ALA A 296 5.78 31.08 1.55
CA ALA A 296 6.87 30.58 2.40
C ALA A 296 7.08 29.07 2.24
N GLU A 297 5.99 28.30 2.24
CA GLU A 297 6.03 26.85 2.03
C GLU A 297 6.60 26.47 0.65
N ALA A 298 6.18 27.17 -0.43
CA ALA A 298 6.69 26.92 -1.77
C ALA A 298 8.21 27.23 -1.87
N LYS A 299 8.69 28.28 -1.20
CA LYS A 299 10.12 28.63 -1.15
C LYS A 299 10.91 27.58 -0.33
N LYS A 300 10.37 27.11 0.80
CA LYS A 300 10.95 26.03 1.59
C LYS A 300 11.07 24.75 0.78
N LEU A 301 9.98 24.35 0.10
CA LEU A 301 9.96 23.17 -0.77
C LEU A 301 11.01 23.27 -1.89
N LEU A 302 11.16 24.45 -2.53
CA LEU A 302 12.20 24.67 -3.54
C LEU A 302 13.60 24.48 -2.96
N SER A 303 13.85 25.04 -1.77
CA SER A 303 15.12 24.86 -1.05
C SER A 303 15.42 23.41 -0.74
N ASP A 304 14.43 22.66 -0.24
CA ASP A 304 14.57 21.24 0.10
C ASP A 304 14.89 20.38 -1.13
N LEU A 305 14.23 20.64 -2.27
CA LEU A 305 14.53 19.96 -3.53
C LEU A 305 15.89 20.30 -4.13
N GLN A 306 16.42 21.51 -3.86
CA GLN A 306 17.71 21.94 -4.40
C GLN A 306 18.91 21.58 -3.51
N SER A 307 18.72 21.54 -2.19
CA SER A 307 19.82 21.47 -1.22
C SER A 307 19.86 20.19 -0.37
N ARG A 308 18.75 19.46 -0.23
CA ARG A 308 18.63 18.35 0.72
C ARG A 308 18.47 16.97 0.11
N ASN A 309 18.81 16.77 -1.15
CA ASN A 309 18.61 15.50 -1.87
C ASN A 309 17.16 14.96 -1.77
N GLN A 310 16.19 15.86 -1.65
CA GLN A 310 14.78 15.50 -1.65
C GLN A 310 14.29 15.36 -3.09
N ARG A 311 13.42 14.38 -3.34
CA ARG A 311 12.66 14.25 -4.60
C ARG A 311 11.21 14.59 -4.39
N MET A 312 10.53 14.93 -5.46
CA MET A 312 9.08 15.15 -5.46
C MET A 312 8.37 13.92 -6.00
N PHE A 313 7.32 13.52 -5.30
CA PHE A 313 6.46 12.41 -5.69
C PHE A 313 5.01 12.86 -5.80
N LEU A 314 4.28 12.26 -6.72
CA LEU A 314 2.82 12.29 -6.76
C LEU A 314 2.31 11.02 -6.07
N VAL A 315 1.46 11.21 -5.07
CA VAL A 315 0.99 10.13 -4.20
C VAL A 315 -0.53 10.06 -4.20
N THR A 316 -1.06 8.86 -4.44
CA THR A 316 -2.47 8.52 -4.21
C THR A 316 -2.56 7.52 -3.08
N PHE A 317 -3.31 7.85 -2.04
CA PHE A 317 -3.51 6.99 -0.89
C PHE A 317 -4.94 6.47 -0.87
N LEU A 318 -5.10 5.15 -1.03
CA LEU A 318 -6.40 4.49 -1.08
C LEU A 318 -6.56 3.48 0.06
N ILE A 319 -7.77 3.40 0.58
CA ILE A 319 -8.14 2.41 1.59
C ILE A 319 -9.36 1.65 1.09
N LEU A 320 -9.20 0.33 0.92
CA LEU A 320 -10.28 -0.61 0.62
C LEU A 320 -10.72 -1.28 1.91
N ASN A 321 -11.96 -1.06 2.31
CA ASN A 321 -12.62 -1.77 3.40
C ASN A 321 -13.51 -2.87 2.84
N THR A 322 -13.49 -4.07 3.46
CA THR A 322 -14.40 -5.17 3.10
C THR A 322 -15.09 -5.74 4.32
N ALA A 323 -16.34 -6.21 4.15
CA ALA A 323 -17.14 -6.79 5.22
C ALA A 323 -18.15 -7.81 4.69
N ASP A 324 -18.69 -8.65 5.56
CA ASP A 324 -19.69 -9.65 5.20
C ASP A 324 -21.10 -9.06 5.02
N ASN A 325 -21.36 -7.91 5.63
CA ASN A 325 -22.62 -7.19 5.50
C ASN A 325 -22.43 -5.68 5.45
N LYS A 326 -23.44 -4.97 4.96
CA LYS A 326 -23.40 -3.52 4.76
C LYS A 326 -23.18 -2.74 6.06
N ARG A 327 -23.83 -3.13 7.16
CA ARG A 327 -23.72 -2.45 8.45
C ARG A 327 -22.30 -2.53 8.98
N GLN A 328 -21.66 -3.68 8.87
CA GLN A 328 -20.26 -3.86 9.25
C GLN A 328 -19.32 -3.04 8.37
N LEU A 329 -19.56 -2.99 7.04
CA LEU A 329 -18.80 -2.14 6.14
C LEU A 329 -18.87 -0.67 6.55
N ASP A 330 -20.09 -0.16 6.84
CA ASP A 330 -20.27 1.23 7.26
C ASP A 330 -19.55 1.54 8.57
N ASN A 331 -19.54 0.61 9.52
CA ASN A 331 -18.78 0.71 10.76
C ASN A 331 -17.26 0.74 10.50
N ASN A 332 -16.76 -0.13 9.63
CA ASN A 332 -15.33 -0.18 9.28
C ASN A 332 -14.89 1.14 8.62
N VAL A 333 -15.68 1.65 7.67
CA VAL A 333 -15.41 2.95 7.03
C VAL A 333 -15.43 4.09 8.04
N PHE A 334 -16.38 4.08 8.98
CA PHE A 334 -16.45 5.08 10.05
C PHE A 334 -15.22 5.04 10.96
N GLN A 335 -14.79 3.86 11.40
CA GLN A 335 -13.57 3.69 12.20
C GLN A 335 -12.33 4.19 11.46
N THR A 336 -12.20 3.83 10.20
CA THR A 336 -11.09 4.28 9.35
C THR A 336 -11.08 5.80 9.20
N ASN A 337 -12.25 6.42 9.01
CA ASN A 337 -12.38 7.87 8.94
C ASN A 337 -12.03 8.56 10.28
N SER A 338 -12.40 7.97 11.41
CA SER A 338 -12.06 8.50 12.74
C SER A 338 -10.55 8.54 12.97
N ILE A 339 -9.82 7.53 12.47
CA ILE A 339 -8.34 7.53 12.51
C ILE A 339 -7.78 8.64 11.61
N ALA A 340 -8.31 8.80 10.39
CA ALA A 340 -7.88 9.88 9.51
C ALA A 340 -8.04 11.26 10.18
N GLN A 341 -9.18 11.50 10.80
CA GLN A 341 -9.47 12.76 11.51
C GLN A 341 -8.53 13.02 12.69
N LYS A 342 -8.10 11.97 13.42
CA LYS A 342 -7.10 12.08 14.50
C LYS A 342 -5.79 12.71 14.01
N TYR A 343 -5.45 12.51 12.74
CA TYR A 343 -4.23 13.03 12.10
C TYR A 343 -4.49 14.25 11.19
N ASN A 344 -5.60 14.96 11.38
CA ASN A 344 -6.01 16.07 10.51
C ASN A 344 -6.01 15.68 9.01
N CYS A 345 -6.47 14.48 8.74
CA CYS A 345 -6.73 13.99 7.40
C CYS A 345 -8.22 13.75 7.22
N GLN A 346 -8.67 13.76 5.99
CA GLN A 346 -10.05 13.42 5.62
C GLN A 346 -10.06 12.17 4.76
N LEU A 347 -10.86 11.19 5.15
CA LEU A 347 -11.11 10.01 4.33
C LEU A 347 -12.44 10.18 3.60
N THR A 348 -12.40 10.20 2.27
CA THR A 348 -13.58 10.38 1.44
C THR A 348 -13.80 9.14 0.58
N GLN A 349 -14.99 8.55 0.64
CA GLN A 349 -15.35 7.45 -0.26
C GLN A 349 -15.37 7.94 -1.70
N LEU A 350 -14.89 7.11 -2.62
CA LEU A 350 -14.96 7.41 -4.06
C LEU A 350 -16.41 7.34 -4.53
N ASP A 351 -16.93 8.45 -5.03
CA ASP A 351 -18.29 8.51 -5.58
C ASP A 351 -18.27 8.13 -7.07
N TYR A 352 -19.02 7.08 -7.43
CA TYR A 352 -19.13 6.54 -8.79
C TYR A 352 -17.81 6.09 -9.44
N GLN A 353 -16.74 5.97 -8.65
CA GLN A 353 -15.40 5.50 -9.04
C GLN A 353 -14.95 4.29 -8.23
N GLN A 354 -15.92 3.48 -7.77
CA GLN A 354 -15.60 2.31 -6.94
C GLN A 354 -14.94 1.18 -7.74
N GLU A 355 -15.21 1.07 -9.04
CA GLU A 355 -14.55 0.11 -9.93
C GLU A 355 -13.09 0.50 -10.15
N GLU A 356 -12.81 1.75 -10.50
CA GLU A 356 -11.46 2.29 -10.65
C GLU A 356 -10.69 2.22 -9.32
N GLY A 357 -11.36 2.49 -8.21
CA GLY A 357 -10.82 2.35 -6.87
C GLY A 357 -10.43 0.91 -6.54
N MET A 358 -11.30 -0.06 -6.84
CA MET A 358 -11.04 -1.49 -6.65
C MET A 358 -9.82 -1.92 -7.52
N VAL A 359 -9.80 -1.55 -8.78
CA VAL A 359 -8.69 -1.82 -9.70
C VAL A 359 -7.38 -1.26 -9.15
N SER A 360 -7.38 -0.02 -8.67
CA SER A 360 -6.22 0.63 -8.07
C SER A 360 -5.83 0.05 -6.69
N SER A 361 -6.74 -0.70 -6.06
CA SER A 361 -6.45 -1.38 -4.79
C SER A 361 -5.80 -2.75 -4.95
N LEU A 362 -5.69 -3.27 -6.17
CA LEU A 362 -4.97 -4.51 -6.45
C LEU A 362 -3.46 -4.25 -6.53
N PRO A 363 -2.59 -5.18 -6.08
CA PRO A 363 -1.13 -5.01 -6.12
C PRO A 363 -0.58 -5.22 -7.55
N LEU A 364 -1.08 -4.43 -8.48
CA LEU A 364 -0.72 -4.49 -9.90
C LEU A 364 0.12 -3.30 -10.36
N GLY A 365 0.32 -2.29 -9.52
CA GLY A 365 1.02 -1.05 -9.88
C GLY A 365 0.22 -0.17 -10.84
N LEU A 366 -1.09 -0.37 -10.95
CA LEU A 366 -1.99 0.40 -11.80
C LEU A 366 -2.83 1.34 -10.95
N ASN A 367 -2.71 2.64 -11.15
CA ASN A 367 -3.54 3.66 -10.53
C ASN A 367 -4.47 4.28 -11.57
N GLN A 368 -5.78 4.14 -11.38
CA GLN A 368 -6.82 4.76 -12.21
C GLN A 368 -7.46 5.98 -11.52
N ILE A 369 -7.01 6.31 -10.30
CA ILE A 369 -7.52 7.44 -9.54
C ILE A 369 -6.61 8.65 -9.76
N GLU A 370 -7.15 9.71 -10.32
CA GLU A 370 -6.41 10.94 -10.64
C GLU A 370 -6.15 11.85 -9.43
N ILE A 371 -6.71 11.52 -8.25
CA ILE A 371 -6.52 12.28 -7.02
C ILE A 371 -5.11 12.04 -6.50
N GLN A 372 -4.23 13.00 -6.70
CA GLN A 372 -2.82 12.90 -6.32
C GLN A 372 -2.40 14.10 -5.47
N ARG A 373 -1.52 13.85 -4.50
CA ARG A 373 -0.85 14.88 -3.72
C ARG A 373 0.65 14.87 -3.99
N GLY A 374 1.22 16.05 -4.20
CA GLY A 374 2.67 16.22 -4.26
C GLY A 374 3.28 16.15 -2.84
N LEU A 375 4.23 15.24 -2.63
CA LEU A 375 4.99 15.09 -1.39
C LEU A 375 6.48 15.00 -1.69
N THR A 376 7.32 15.45 -0.75
CA THR A 376 8.76 15.21 -0.78
C THR A 376 9.10 13.78 -0.36
N SER A 377 10.35 13.34 -0.55
CA SER A 377 10.81 12.04 -0.07
C SER A 377 10.53 11.84 1.42
N SER A 378 10.80 12.84 2.25
CA SER A 378 10.49 12.80 3.69
C SER A 378 8.99 12.76 3.96
N GLY A 379 8.19 13.46 3.15
CA GLY A 379 6.73 13.42 3.25
C GLY A 379 6.13 12.05 2.93
N VAL A 380 6.69 11.33 1.95
CA VAL A 380 6.29 9.95 1.66
C VAL A 380 6.83 8.99 2.71
N ALA A 381 8.06 9.23 3.19
CA ALA A 381 8.71 8.37 4.19
C ALA A 381 7.98 8.36 5.55
N ILE A 382 7.17 9.36 5.85
CA ILE A 382 6.31 9.38 7.05
C ILE A 382 5.36 8.16 7.11
N PHE A 383 4.94 7.65 5.96
CA PHE A 383 4.20 6.38 5.91
C PHE A 383 5.15 5.19 6.09
N VAL A 384 5.79 5.14 7.28
CA VAL A 384 6.75 4.08 7.61
C VAL A 384 6.07 2.72 7.55
N PRO A 385 6.57 1.80 6.71
CA PRO A 385 5.90 0.51 6.51
C PRO A 385 6.12 -0.49 7.65
N PHE A 386 6.99 -0.17 8.61
CA PHE A 386 7.37 -1.05 9.73
C PHE A 386 6.47 -0.76 10.93
N THR A 387 5.38 -1.49 11.04
CA THR A 387 4.26 -1.17 11.93
C THR A 387 4.04 -2.17 13.05
N THR A 388 4.67 -3.35 12.99
CA THR A 388 4.51 -4.37 14.03
C THR A 388 5.40 -4.07 15.25
N GLN A 389 4.96 -4.54 16.41
CA GLN A 389 5.70 -4.46 17.67
C GLN A 389 6.29 -5.82 18.06
N GLU A 390 6.55 -6.68 17.08
CA GLU A 390 7.13 -7.99 17.33
C GLU A 390 8.63 -7.86 17.57
N LEU A 391 9.11 -8.44 18.68
CA LEU A 391 10.53 -8.67 18.90
C LEU A 391 10.92 -9.88 18.05
N PHE A 392 11.40 -9.61 16.85
CA PHE A 392 11.86 -10.64 15.94
C PHE A 392 13.38 -10.66 15.89
N GLN A 393 13.98 -11.78 16.21
CA GLN A 393 15.41 -12.02 16.06
C GLN A 393 15.61 -13.31 15.27
N ASP A 394 16.06 -13.20 14.04
CA ASP A 394 16.41 -14.34 13.19
C ASP A 394 17.87 -14.71 13.44
N SER A 395 18.12 -15.45 14.52
CA SER A 395 19.43 -15.94 14.93
C SER A 395 19.36 -17.39 15.35
N PRO A 396 20.37 -18.21 15.07
CA PRO A 396 20.44 -19.59 15.60
C PRO A 396 20.41 -19.67 17.14
N GLU A 397 20.74 -18.57 17.81
CA GLU A 397 20.74 -18.43 19.27
C GLU A 397 19.46 -17.81 19.82
N ALA A 398 18.51 -17.45 18.92
CA ALA A 398 17.25 -16.85 19.33
C ALA A 398 16.43 -17.81 20.17
N LEU A 399 16.02 -17.37 21.36
CA LEU A 399 15.14 -18.10 22.24
C LEU A 399 13.69 -17.70 21.95
N TYR A 400 12.82 -18.72 21.88
CA TYR A 400 11.39 -18.49 21.76
C TYR A 400 10.82 -18.06 23.12
N TYR A 401 10.42 -16.80 23.24
CA TYR A 401 9.85 -16.25 24.46
C TYR A 401 8.32 -16.37 24.54
N GLY A 402 7.64 -16.50 23.42
CA GLY A 402 6.19 -16.59 23.35
C GLY A 402 5.61 -15.97 22.09
N ILE A 403 4.30 -16.01 21.98
CA ILE A 403 3.52 -15.31 20.93
C ILE A 403 3.03 -14.01 21.51
N ASN A 404 3.25 -12.91 20.80
CA ASN A 404 2.64 -11.64 21.15
C ASN A 404 1.11 -11.76 21.02
N ALA A 405 0.40 -11.48 22.09
CA ALA A 405 -1.07 -11.57 22.17
C ALA A 405 -1.77 -10.23 21.85
N LEU A 406 -0.99 -9.22 21.42
CA LEU A 406 -1.49 -7.87 21.07
C LEU A 406 -1.75 -7.76 19.58
#